data_0b6bbbfa0de7b62f8f35fc6f741123ef
#
_entry.id   0b6bbbfa0de7b62f8f35fc6f741123ef
#
_cell.length_a   1.000
_cell.length_b   1.000
_cell.length_c   1.000
_cell.angle_alpha   90.00
_cell.angle_beta   90.00
_cell.angle_gamma   90.00
#
_symmetry.space_group_name_H-M   'P 1'
#
loop_
_entity.id
_entity.type
_entity.pdbx_description
1 polymer ?
#
loop_
_entity_poly.entity_id
_entity_poly.type
_entity_poly.pdbx_seq_one_letter_code
_entity_poly.pdbx_strand_id
1 'polypeptide(L)'
;SAVRSNTVVSRSKLRTLYSLARRIESAGIEGIVAECGVFRGGSAALLAAATSPARQVYLFDSFQGLPEPGEKDGQQARSLYREGWCQGTAGDVRAVCRRLGVADSRVHLVEGWFQDTLPAFPPHPVALLHIDADWYESVRLCLSTFYQRVSPGGCIVFDDYGRWEGCTRAVDEFLSARGLRDRLVDGHYVVKPAERDVREDLPQCD
;
A
#
# COMPACT_ATOMS: atom_id res chain seq x y z
N SER A 1 16.38 1.49 -15.13
CA SER A 1 16.10 1.51 -13.69
C SER A 1 16.11 0.10 -13.13
N ALA A 2 16.75 -0.09 -11.98
CA ALA A 2 17.04 -1.40 -11.39
C ALA A 2 15.81 -2.26 -11.02
N VAL A 3 14.61 -1.67 -10.94
CA VAL A 3 13.38 -2.37 -10.50
C VAL A 3 12.36 -2.64 -11.62
N ARG A 4 12.59 -2.13 -12.85
CA ARG A 4 11.54 -2.12 -13.91
C ARG A 4 11.05 -3.49 -14.35
N SER A 5 11.90 -4.50 -14.35
CA SER A 5 11.53 -5.87 -14.69
C SER A 5 10.75 -6.61 -13.60
N ASN A 6 10.65 -6.01 -12.42
CA ASN A 6 10.06 -6.61 -11.22
C ASN A 6 8.79 -5.90 -10.74
N THR A 7 8.23 -4.98 -11.53
CA THR A 7 7.00 -4.25 -11.16
C THR A 7 6.21 -3.83 -12.39
N VAL A 8 4.89 -3.76 -12.24
CA VAL A 8 3.97 -3.18 -13.22
C VAL A 8 3.62 -1.72 -12.88
N VAL A 9 3.99 -1.25 -11.69
CA VAL A 9 3.80 0.14 -11.24
C VAL A 9 4.47 1.12 -12.20
N SER A 10 3.76 2.17 -12.60
CA SER A 10 4.26 3.17 -13.55
C SER A 10 5.47 3.95 -13.01
N ARG A 11 6.27 4.54 -13.92
CA ARG A 11 7.45 5.33 -13.53
C ARG A 11 7.08 6.56 -12.68
N SER A 12 5.94 7.19 -12.95
CA SER A 12 5.45 8.33 -12.17
C SER A 12 5.12 7.91 -10.75
N LYS A 13 4.35 6.84 -10.57
CA LYS A 13 4.00 6.28 -9.26
C LYS A 13 5.23 5.80 -8.47
N LEU A 14 6.20 5.15 -9.13
CA LEU A 14 7.48 4.80 -8.49
C LEU A 14 8.24 6.04 -7.99
N ARG A 15 8.19 7.18 -8.71
CA ARG A 15 8.79 8.44 -8.23
C ARG A 15 8.04 8.98 -7.01
N THR A 16 6.70 8.93 -7.03
CA THR A 16 5.88 9.31 -5.87
C THR A 16 6.21 8.45 -4.66
N LEU A 17 6.24 7.12 -4.80
CA LEU A 17 6.63 6.19 -3.73
C LEU A 17 8.02 6.53 -3.16
N TYR A 18 9.00 6.74 -4.03
CA TYR A 18 10.34 7.16 -3.61
C TYR A 18 10.32 8.47 -2.82
N SER A 19 9.62 9.49 -3.33
CA SER A 19 9.52 10.80 -2.67
C SER A 19 8.85 10.70 -1.30
N LEU A 20 7.77 9.91 -1.19
CA LEU A 20 7.06 9.69 0.07
C LEU A 20 7.92 8.90 1.06
N ALA A 21 8.67 7.88 0.61
CA ALA A 21 9.61 7.16 1.44
C ALA A 21 10.71 8.08 2.00
N ARG A 22 11.26 8.98 1.16
CA ARG A 22 12.22 10.00 1.63
C ARG A 22 11.59 11.02 2.57
N ARG A 23 10.32 11.41 2.32
CA ARG A 23 9.58 12.34 3.18
C ARG A 23 9.37 11.78 4.59
N ILE A 24 8.93 10.53 4.73
CA ILE A 24 8.72 9.95 6.06
C ILE A 24 10.03 9.83 6.86
N GLU A 25 11.16 9.59 6.18
CA GLU A 25 12.47 9.57 6.82
C GLU A 25 12.90 10.98 7.28
N SER A 26 12.82 11.99 6.41
CA SER A 26 13.21 13.36 6.74
C SER A 26 12.34 13.99 7.82
N ALA A 27 11.07 13.59 7.90
CA ALA A 27 10.13 14.06 8.91
C ALA A 27 10.16 13.22 10.21
N GLY A 28 11.00 12.18 10.29
CA GLY A 28 11.10 11.32 11.47
C GLY A 28 9.81 10.55 11.80
N ILE A 29 8.98 10.23 10.78
CA ILE A 29 7.72 9.52 11.01
C ILE A 29 8.03 8.10 11.47
N GLU A 30 7.56 7.75 12.67
CA GLU A 30 7.76 6.43 13.25
C GLU A 30 6.92 5.36 12.58
N GLY A 31 7.44 4.12 12.57
CA GLY A 31 6.72 2.94 12.09
C GLY A 31 7.41 2.23 10.94
N ILE A 32 6.79 1.16 10.52
CA ILE A 32 7.23 0.31 9.41
C ILE A 32 6.82 0.90 8.06
N VAL A 33 7.42 0.38 6.99
CA VAL A 33 6.83 0.41 5.65
C VAL A 33 6.03 -0.87 5.48
N ALA A 34 4.78 -0.77 5.03
CA ALA A 34 3.94 -1.90 4.68
C ALA A 34 3.50 -1.80 3.22
N GLU A 35 3.57 -2.90 2.48
CA GLU A 35 3.05 -3.03 1.12
C GLU A 35 2.12 -4.23 1.03
N CYS A 36 0.92 -4.00 0.50
CA CYS A 36 -0.09 -5.02 0.23
C CYS A 36 -0.24 -5.18 -1.28
N GLY A 37 0.11 -6.37 -1.79
CA GLY A 37 0.33 -6.63 -3.20
C GLY A 37 1.77 -6.30 -3.61
N VAL A 38 2.59 -7.34 -3.79
CA VAL A 38 4.05 -7.21 -3.94
C VAL A 38 4.52 -7.64 -5.32
N PHE A 39 3.79 -8.58 -5.93
CA PHE A 39 4.17 -9.17 -7.21
C PHE A 39 5.61 -9.70 -7.19
N ARG A 40 6.53 -9.13 -8.00
CA ARG A 40 7.96 -9.49 -8.05
C ARG A 40 8.85 -8.54 -7.26
N GLY A 41 8.27 -7.68 -6.41
CA GLY A 41 8.98 -6.88 -5.41
C GLY A 41 9.66 -5.61 -5.91
N GLY A 42 9.32 -5.09 -7.09
CA GLY A 42 10.01 -3.91 -7.61
C GLY A 42 9.70 -2.62 -6.84
N SER A 43 8.46 -2.37 -6.47
CA SER A 43 8.03 -1.28 -5.60
C SER A 43 8.54 -1.48 -4.17
N ALA A 44 8.40 -2.69 -3.64
CA ALA A 44 8.92 -3.09 -2.33
C ALA A 44 10.41 -2.78 -2.16
N ALA A 45 11.23 -3.22 -3.11
CA ALA A 45 12.67 -3.00 -3.09
C ALA A 45 13.04 -1.52 -3.20
N LEU A 46 12.27 -0.73 -3.98
CA LEU A 46 12.43 0.72 -4.07
C LEU A 46 12.14 1.38 -2.72
N LEU A 47 11.03 1.03 -2.07
CA LEU A 47 10.63 1.55 -0.77
C LEU A 47 11.68 1.21 0.30
N ALA A 48 12.13 -0.05 0.33
CA ALA A 48 13.15 -0.49 1.26
C ALA A 48 14.50 0.23 1.05
N ALA A 49 14.92 0.42 -0.21
CA ALA A 49 16.16 1.13 -0.52
C ALA A 49 16.08 2.65 -0.27
N ALA A 50 14.87 3.24 -0.34
CA ALA A 50 14.66 4.66 -0.11
C ALA A 50 14.55 5.04 1.37
N THR A 51 14.39 4.05 2.27
CA THR A 51 14.23 4.24 3.71
C THR A 51 15.48 3.84 4.50
N SER A 52 15.56 4.29 5.76
CA SER A 52 16.67 4.00 6.67
C SER A 52 16.97 2.50 6.78
N PRO A 53 18.24 2.07 6.87
CA PRO A 53 18.59 0.68 7.13
C PRO A 53 17.98 0.08 8.41
N ALA A 54 17.58 0.91 9.37
CA ALA A 54 16.92 0.48 10.60
C ALA A 54 15.41 0.23 10.43
N ARG A 55 14.79 0.79 9.38
CA ARG A 55 13.33 0.67 9.19
C ARG A 55 12.96 -0.71 8.64
N GLN A 56 12.03 -1.35 9.28
CA GLN A 56 11.51 -2.65 8.85
C GLN A 56 10.47 -2.49 7.75
N VAL A 57 10.42 -3.43 6.82
CA VAL A 57 9.52 -3.46 5.66
C VAL A 57 8.75 -4.76 5.68
N TYR A 58 7.43 -4.67 5.75
CA TYR A 58 6.52 -5.82 5.75
C TYR A 58 5.76 -5.88 4.44
N LEU A 59 5.80 -7.03 3.80
CA LEU A 59 5.32 -7.26 2.45
C LEU A 59 4.28 -8.38 2.47
N PHE A 60 3.04 -8.06 2.12
CA PHE A 60 1.91 -8.97 2.16
C PHE A 60 1.51 -9.35 0.74
N ASP A 61 1.56 -10.63 0.41
CA ASP A 61 1.16 -11.15 -0.90
C ASP A 61 0.84 -12.65 -0.77
N SER A 62 -0.12 -13.12 -1.55
CA SER A 62 -0.42 -14.56 -1.64
C SER A 62 0.64 -15.32 -2.44
N PHE A 63 1.33 -14.62 -3.34
CA PHE A 63 2.17 -15.18 -4.40
C PHE A 63 1.47 -16.20 -5.31
N GLN A 64 0.13 -16.12 -5.33
CA GLN A 64 -0.74 -16.93 -6.19
C GLN A 64 -1.37 -16.11 -7.32
N GLY A 65 -1.05 -14.82 -7.39
CA GLY A 65 -1.66 -13.84 -8.29
C GLY A 65 -2.90 -13.17 -7.68
N LEU A 66 -3.65 -12.45 -8.50
CA LEU A 66 -4.87 -11.76 -8.06
C LEU A 66 -5.97 -12.79 -7.74
N PRO A 67 -6.80 -12.55 -6.72
CA PRO A 67 -8.01 -13.33 -6.51
C PRO A 67 -9.04 -13.04 -7.61
N GLU A 68 -10.05 -13.88 -7.75
CA GLU A 68 -11.16 -13.62 -8.65
C GLU A 68 -11.90 -12.33 -8.24
N PRO A 69 -12.17 -11.40 -9.19
CA PRO A 69 -12.84 -10.15 -8.89
C PRO A 69 -14.32 -10.37 -8.52
N GLY A 70 -14.77 -9.68 -7.49
CA GLY A 70 -16.15 -9.72 -7.02
C GLY A 70 -17.10 -8.82 -7.81
N GLU A 71 -18.36 -8.74 -7.33
CA GLU A 71 -19.39 -7.91 -7.98
C GLU A 71 -19.05 -6.42 -8.01
N LYS A 72 -18.34 -5.92 -6.98
CA LYS A 72 -17.97 -4.51 -6.84
C LYS A 72 -16.78 -4.08 -7.69
N ASP A 73 -16.11 -5.02 -8.35
CA ASP A 73 -14.93 -4.75 -9.17
C ASP A 73 -15.26 -4.39 -10.63
N GLY A 74 -16.54 -4.41 -10.97
CA GLY A 74 -17.02 -4.01 -12.28
C GLY A 74 -16.81 -5.06 -13.37
N GLN A 75 -17.36 -4.79 -14.55
CA GLN A 75 -17.32 -5.72 -15.67
C GLN A 75 -15.92 -5.82 -16.28
N GLN A 76 -15.19 -4.72 -16.33
CA GLN A 76 -13.84 -4.70 -16.90
C GLN A 76 -12.90 -5.65 -16.15
N ALA A 77 -12.87 -5.60 -14.82
CA ALA A 77 -12.06 -6.49 -14.01
C ALA A 77 -12.39 -7.96 -14.30
N ARG A 78 -13.68 -8.31 -14.25
CA ARG A 78 -14.15 -9.67 -14.52
C ARG A 78 -13.81 -10.17 -15.93
N SER A 79 -13.88 -9.31 -16.95
CA SER A 79 -13.58 -9.68 -18.34
C SER A 79 -12.09 -9.86 -18.62
N LEU A 80 -11.23 -9.16 -17.88
CA LEU A 80 -9.77 -9.20 -18.05
C LEU A 80 -9.08 -10.19 -17.13
N TYR A 81 -9.74 -10.62 -16.05
CA TYR A 81 -9.18 -11.54 -15.07
C TYR A 81 -8.73 -12.86 -15.71
N ARG A 82 -7.61 -13.38 -15.23
CA ARG A 82 -7.09 -14.73 -15.50
C ARG A 82 -6.40 -15.24 -14.26
N GLU A 83 -6.57 -16.51 -13.99
CA GLU A 83 -5.86 -17.20 -12.91
C GLU A 83 -4.34 -17.00 -13.03
N GLY A 84 -3.68 -16.72 -11.92
CA GLY A 84 -2.24 -16.43 -11.87
C GLY A 84 -1.84 -15.05 -12.39
N TRP A 85 -2.79 -14.16 -12.70
CA TRP A 85 -2.47 -12.80 -13.12
C TRP A 85 -1.75 -12.04 -11.99
N CYS A 86 -0.63 -11.36 -12.33
CA CYS A 86 0.26 -10.71 -11.36
C CYS A 86 0.91 -11.68 -10.35
N GLN A 87 1.11 -12.94 -10.72
CA GLN A 87 1.84 -13.88 -9.87
C GLN A 87 3.33 -13.53 -9.83
N GLY A 88 3.88 -13.42 -8.62
CA GLY A 88 5.30 -13.33 -8.32
C GLY A 88 5.74 -14.46 -7.40
N THR A 89 6.99 -14.40 -6.92
CA THR A 89 7.50 -15.33 -5.92
C THR A 89 8.29 -14.61 -4.81
N ALA A 90 8.33 -15.18 -3.62
CA ALA A 90 9.20 -14.71 -2.54
C ALA A 90 10.68 -14.63 -2.97
N GLY A 91 11.12 -15.53 -3.84
CA GLY A 91 12.45 -15.53 -4.43
C GLY A 91 12.74 -14.31 -5.29
N ASP A 92 11.78 -13.87 -6.14
CA ASP A 92 11.89 -12.66 -6.96
C ASP A 92 12.08 -11.43 -6.07
N VAL A 93 11.25 -11.30 -5.01
CA VAL A 93 11.30 -10.18 -4.05
C VAL A 93 12.68 -10.11 -3.39
N ARG A 94 13.18 -11.22 -2.84
CA ARG A 94 14.50 -11.25 -2.20
C ARG A 94 15.61 -10.95 -3.19
N ALA A 95 15.52 -11.43 -4.44
CA ALA A 95 16.52 -11.17 -5.48
C ALA A 95 16.61 -9.67 -5.84
N VAL A 96 15.46 -8.99 -6.01
CA VAL A 96 15.46 -7.55 -6.31
C VAL A 96 15.90 -6.71 -5.12
N CYS A 97 15.53 -7.06 -3.89
CA CYS A 97 15.98 -6.38 -2.67
C CYS A 97 17.51 -6.47 -2.53
N ARG A 98 18.09 -7.66 -2.66
CA ARG A 98 19.56 -7.84 -2.62
C ARG A 98 20.27 -7.06 -3.72
N ARG A 99 19.73 -7.01 -4.93
CA ARG A 99 20.29 -6.22 -6.05
C ARG A 99 20.36 -4.72 -5.74
N LEU A 100 19.46 -4.20 -4.87
CA LEU A 100 19.48 -2.82 -4.39
C LEU A 100 20.25 -2.63 -3.07
N GLY A 101 20.95 -3.65 -2.57
CA GLY A 101 21.71 -3.57 -1.33
C GLY A 101 20.85 -3.57 -0.06
N VAL A 102 19.58 -4.02 -0.16
CA VAL A 102 18.69 -4.13 1.00
C VAL A 102 18.99 -5.42 1.75
N ALA A 103 19.25 -5.32 3.05
CA ALA A 103 19.51 -6.48 3.89
C ALA A 103 18.26 -7.35 4.07
N ASP A 104 18.42 -8.67 3.95
CA ASP A 104 17.31 -9.63 4.08
C ASP A 104 16.60 -9.55 5.45
N SER A 105 17.33 -9.18 6.51
CA SER A 105 16.81 -9.00 7.88
C SER A 105 15.80 -7.85 8.03
N ARG A 106 15.74 -6.95 7.05
CA ARG A 106 14.79 -5.83 7.04
C ARG A 106 13.46 -6.15 6.37
N VAL A 107 13.43 -7.20 5.54
CA VAL A 107 12.31 -7.51 4.65
C VAL A 107 11.57 -8.73 5.15
N HIS A 108 10.37 -8.52 5.64
CA HIS A 108 9.50 -9.54 6.19
C HIS A 108 8.39 -9.87 5.19
N LEU A 109 8.46 -11.05 4.59
CA LEU A 109 7.42 -11.55 3.70
C LEU A 109 6.33 -12.22 4.54
N VAL A 110 5.10 -11.76 4.40
CA VAL A 110 3.90 -12.32 5.00
C VAL A 110 3.11 -12.97 3.88
N GLU A 111 3.41 -14.24 3.62
CA GLU A 111 2.84 -15.02 2.53
C GLU A 111 1.45 -15.55 2.88
N GLY A 112 0.48 -15.30 2.02
CA GLY A 112 -0.91 -15.76 2.15
C GLY A 112 -1.91 -14.69 1.73
N TRP A 113 -3.17 -15.10 1.62
CA TRP A 113 -4.26 -14.18 1.32
C TRP A 113 -4.47 -13.18 2.46
N PHE A 114 -4.87 -11.95 2.13
CA PHE A 114 -5.04 -10.87 3.12
C PHE A 114 -6.02 -11.24 4.23
N GLN A 115 -7.13 -11.93 3.91
CA GLN A 115 -8.11 -12.36 4.91
C GLN A 115 -7.55 -13.32 5.96
N ASP A 116 -6.47 -14.04 5.63
CA ASP A 116 -5.84 -15.02 6.51
C ASP A 116 -4.68 -14.39 7.28
N THR A 117 -3.95 -13.46 6.66
CA THR A 117 -2.70 -12.92 7.20
C THR A 117 -2.87 -11.63 7.99
N LEU A 118 -3.71 -10.69 7.51
CA LEU A 118 -3.84 -9.37 8.14
C LEU A 118 -4.48 -9.40 9.53
N PRO A 119 -5.48 -10.24 9.84
CA PRO A 119 -6.06 -10.29 11.20
C PRO A 119 -5.06 -10.70 12.27
N ALA A 120 -4.10 -11.55 11.94
CA ALA A 120 -3.07 -12.04 12.86
C ALA A 120 -1.82 -11.15 12.92
N PHE A 121 -1.73 -10.12 12.07
CA PHE A 121 -0.56 -9.26 12.00
C PHE A 121 -0.45 -8.35 13.23
N PRO A 122 0.70 -8.32 13.93
CA PRO A 122 0.91 -7.51 15.12
C PRO A 122 0.66 -6.01 14.86
N PRO A 123 0.23 -5.23 15.87
CA PRO A 123 -0.15 -3.83 15.73
C PRO A 123 1.07 -2.89 15.66
N HIS A 124 1.93 -3.05 14.66
CA HIS A 124 3.03 -2.11 14.40
C HIS A 124 2.51 -0.76 13.93
N PRO A 125 3.10 0.37 14.40
CA PRO A 125 2.93 1.67 13.76
C PRO A 125 3.39 1.62 12.30
N VAL A 126 2.71 2.32 11.41
CA VAL A 126 3.01 2.34 9.96
C VAL A 126 3.35 3.77 9.53
N ALA A 127 4.55 3.98 9.01
CA ALA A 127 4.96 5.28 8.47
C ALA A 127 4.52 5.46 7.01
N LEU A 128 4.54 4.38 6.23
CA LEU A 128 4.07 4.37 4.85
C LEU A 128 3.37 3.05 4.55
N LEU A 129 2.14 3.14 4.08
CA LEU A 129 1.33 2.04 3.57
C LEU A 129 1.18 2.20 2.06
N HIS A 130 1.60 1.19 1.30
CA HIS A 130 1.31 1.09 -0.13
C HIS A 130 0.30 -0.03 -0.36
N ILE A 131 -0.84 0.30 -0.97
CA ILE A 131 -1.91 -0.64 -1.32
C ILE A 131 -1.93 -0.76 -2.85
N ASP A 132 -1.49 -1.93 -3.34
CA ASP A 132 -1.46 -2.34 -4.75
C ASP A 132 -2.21 -3.68 -4.85
N ALA A 133 -3.51 -3.63 -4.57
CA ALA A 133 -4.35 -4.80 -4.28
C ALA A 133 -5.56 -4.93 -5.20
N ASP A 134 -5.64 -4.12 -6.25
CA ASP A 134 -6.57 -4.09 -7.37
C ASP A 134 -8.06 -4.07 -6.99
N TRP A 135 -8.56 -5.04 -6.20
CA TRP A 135 -9.97 -5.31 -6.01
C TRP A 135 -10.57 -4.69 -4.74
N TYR A 136 -11.86 -4.43 -4.78
CA TYR A 136 -12.61 -3.78 -3.71
C TYR A 136 -12.39 -4.40 -2.33
N GLU A 137 -12.62 -5.72 -2.21
CA GLU A 137 -12.53 -6.37 -0.89
C GLU A 137 -11.10 -6.41 -0.36
N SER A 138 -10.10 -6.59 -1.24
CA SER A 138 -8.68 -6.55 -0.91
C SER A 138 -8.27 -5.17 -0.38
N VAL A 139 -8.61 -4.10 -1.12
CA VAL A 139 -8.32 -2.71 -0.73
C VAL A 139 -9.05 -2.34 0.56
N ARG A 140 -10.34 -2.68 0.68
CA ARG A 140 -11.14 -2.42 1.88
C ARG A 140 -10.54 -3.09 3.12
N LEU A 141 -10.10 -4.35 2.99
CA LEU A 141 -9.48 -5.08 4.10
C LEU A 141 -8.15 -4.46 4.52
N CYS A 142 -7.29 -4.10 3.57
CA CYS A 142 -6.04 -3.39 3.85
C CYS A 142 -6.30 -2.07 4.59
N LEU A 143 -7.24 -1.26 4.11
CA LEU A 143 -7.59 0.02 4.74
C LEU A 143 -8.14 -0.17 6.16
N SER A 144 -9.05 -1.13 6.37
CA SER A 144 -9.63 -1.40 7.69
C SER A 144 -8.59 -1.89 8.70
N THR A 145 -7.60 -2.64 8.24
CA THR A 145 -6.53 -3.20 9.08
C THR A 145 -5.50 -2.14 9.46
N PHE A 146 -5.05 -1.34 8.49
CA PHE A 146 -3.85 -0.52 8.67
C PHE A 146 -4.14 0.95 8.99
N TYR A 147 -5.29 1.51 8.63
CA TYR A 147 -5.51 2.96 8.78
C TYR A 147 -5.24 3.48 10.19
N GLN A 148 -5.76 2.81 11.22
CA GLN A 148 -5.55 3.23 12.60
C GLN A 148 -4.08 3.12 13.03
N ARG A 149 -3.33 2.22 12.41
CA ARG A 149 -1.90 1.98 12.68
C ARG A 149 -0.98 2.96 11.95
N VAL A 150 -1.47 3.64 10.90
CA VAL A 150 -0.68 4.67 10.22
C VAL A 150 -0.42 5.81 11.19
N SER A 151 0.84 6.16 11.35
CA SER A 151 1.26 7.25 12.25
C SER A 151 0.77 8.61 11.74
N PRO A 152 0.50 9.58 12.61
CA PRO A 152 0.23 10.96 12.20
C PRO A 152 1.38 11.47 11.29
N GLY A 153 1.03 12.08 10.16
CA GLY A 153 1.99 12.46 9.12
C GLY A 153 2.47 11.32 8.22
N GLY A 154 2.12 10.07 8.53
CA GLY A 154 2.37 8.92 7.66
C GLY A 154 1.54 8.96 6.38
N CYS A 155 1.94 8.17 5.39
CA CYS A 155 1.34 8.18 4.06
C CYS A 155 0.61 6.87 3.77
N ILE A 156 -0.53 6.96 3.06
CA ILE A 156 -1.24 5.82 2.48
C ILE A 156 -1.31 6.06 0.98
N VAL A 157 -0.77 5.13 0.19
CA VAL A 157 -0.69 5.21 -1.28
C VAL A 157 -1.60 4.14 -1.87
N PHE A 158 -2.39 4.53 -2.90
CA PHE A 158 -3.33 3.69 -3.62
C PHE A 158 -2.86 3.54 -5.06
N ASP A 159 -2.31 2.38 -5.45
CA ASP A 159 -1.77 2.23 -6.81
C ASP A 159 -2.87 2.25 -7.86
N ASP A 160 -3.99 1.58 -7.59
CA ASP A 160 -5.04 1.33 -8.58
C ASP A 160 -6.23 2.28 -8.53
N TYR A 161 -6.15 3.33 -7.70
CA TYR A 161 -7.20 4.35 -7.67
C TYR A 161 -7.34 5.04 -9.03
N GLY A 162 -8.57 5.14 -9.50
CA GLY A 162 -8.90 5.67 -10.83
C GLY A 162 -8.64 4.69 -11.99
N ARG A 163 -8.01 3.53 -11.74
CA ARG A 163 -7.79 2.49 -12.73
C ARG A 163 -8.84 1.38 -12.65
N TRP A 164 -9.06 0.84 -11.46
CA TRP A 164 -10.03 -0.21 -11.20
C TRP A 164 -11.22 0.33 -10.41
N GLU A 165 -12.42 -0.02 -10.86
CA GLU A 165 -13.68 0.43 -10.25
C GLU A 165 -13.76 0.00 -8.78
N GLY A 166 -13.40 -1.25 -8.47
CA GLY A 166 -13.41 -1.78 -7.13
C GLY A 166 -12.48 -1.04 -6.18
N CYS A 167 -11.22 -0.83 -6.58
CA CYS A 167 -10.25 -0.05 -5.81
C CYS A 167 -10.76 1.39 -5.57
N THR A 168 -11.19 2.06 -6.63
CA THR A 168 -11.69 3.45 -6.56
C THR A 168 -12.85 3.55 -5.58
N ARG A 169 -13.83 2.63 -5.69
CA ARG A 169 -14.99 2.58 -4.81
C ARG A 169 -14.61 2.34 -3.35
N ALA A 170 -13.72 1.40 -3.08
CA ALA A 170 -13.27 1.09 -1.72
C ALA A 170 -12.59 2.29 -1.06
N VAL A 171 -11.72 2.98 -1.80
CA VAL A 171 -11.01 4.19 -1.32
C VAL A 171 -11.99 5.35 -1.12
N ASP A 172 -12.90 5.60 -2.06
CA ASP A 172 -13.89 6.68 -1.98
C ASP A 172 -14.83 6.50 -0.78
N GLU A 173 -15.38 5.31 -0.59
CA GLU A 173 -16.24 4.98 0.55
C GLU A 173 -15.48 5.17 1.87
N PHE A 174 -14.22 4.72 1.92
CA PHE A 174 -13.39 4.82 3.10
C PHE A 174 -13.02 6.27 3.48
N LEU A 175 -12.59 7.07 2.50
CA LEU A 175 -12.19 8.46 2.71
C LEU A 175 -13.41 9.34 3.03
N SER A 176 -14.55 9.13 2.34
CA SER A 176 -15.79 9.88 2.58
C SER A 176 -16.32 9.65 3.99
N ALA A 177 -16.33 8.41 4.47
CA ALA A 177 -16.77 8.08 5.82
C ALA A 177 -15.91 8.73 6.94
N ARG A 178 -14.75 9.30 6.58
CA ARG A 178 -13.80 9.94 7.51
C ARG A 178 -13.58 11.44 7.23
N GLY A 179 -14.30 12.02 6.28
CA GLY A 179 -14.09 13.42 5.87
C GLY A 179 -12.70 13.69 5.28
N LEU A 180 -12.09 12.68 4.65
CA LEU A 180 -10.71 12.78 4.12
C LEU A 180 -10.64 12.84 2.60
N ARG A 181 -11.78 12.88 1.90
CA ARG A 181 -11.80 12.84 0.44
C ARG A 181 -11.02 14.00 -0.19
N ASP A 182 -11.16 15.18 0.37
CA ASP A 182 -10.47 16.39 -0.11
C ASP A 182 -8.96 16.39 0.17
N ARG A 183 -8.47 15.42 0.96
CA ARG A 183 -7.05 15.22 1.25
C ARG A 183 -6.35 14.24 0.30
N LEU A 184 -7.08 13.69 -0.68
CA LEU A 184 -6.48 12.82 -1.69
C LEU A 184 -5.64 13.65 -2.66
N VAL A 185 -4.33 13.44 -2.64
CA VAL A 185 -3.35 14.17 -3.46
C VAL A 185 -3.14 13.43 -4.77
N ASP A 186 -3.29 14.13 -5.90
CA ASP A 186 -3.08 13.63 -7.28
C ASP A 186 -3.81 12.32 -7.59
N GLY A 187 -4.89 12.01 -6.86
CA GLY A 187 -5.61 10.74 -6.99
C GLY A 187 -4.81 9.50 -6.56
N HIS A 188 -3.72 9.66 -5.79
CA HIS A 188 -2.83 8.54 -5.50
C HIS A 188 -2.53 8.31 -4.03
N TYR A 189 -2.54 9.32 -3.17
CA TYR A 189 -2.20 9.13 -1.77
C TYR A 189 -2.85 10.14 -0.84
N VAL A 190 -2.91 9.77 0.43
CA VAL A 190 -3.26 10.69 1.53
C VAL A 190 -2.14 10.71 2.57
N VAL A 191 -1.98 11.86 3.23
CA VAL A 191 -1.17 11.98 4.43
C VAL A 191 -2.12 11.97 5.62
N LYS A 192 -1.90 11.05 6.57
CA LYS A 192 -2.76 10.97 7.76
C LYS A 192 -2.63 12.24 8.59
N PRO A 193 -3.73 12.97 8.86
CA PRO A 193 -3.69 14.17 9.67
C PRO A 193 -3.24 13.89 11.10
N ALA A 194 -2.71 14.90 11.80
CA ALA A 194 -2.56 14.86 13.25
C ALA A 194 -3.94 14.86 13.90
N GLU A 195 -4.07 14.21 15.08
CA GLU A 195 -5.37 14.09 15.77
C GLU A 195 -6.03 15.45 16.10
N ARG A 196 -5.26 16.55 16.13
CA ARG A 196 -5.77 17.91 16.36
C ARG A 196 -6.52 18.51 15.16
N ASP A 197 -6.16 18.11 13.94
CA ASP A 197 -6.73 18.65 12.71
C ASP A 197 -8.17 18.17 12.44
N VAL A 198 -8.62 17.12 13.15
CA VAL A 198 -9.96 16.52 12.95
C VAL A 198 -11.01 17.18 13.85
N ARG A 199 -10.62 17.89 14.90
CA ARG A 199 -11.55 18.50 15.89
C ARG A 199 -11.97 19.93 15.58
N GLU A 200 -11.26 20.63 14.69
CA GLU A 200 -11.56 22.04 14.38
C GLU A 200 -12.64 22.21 13.29
N ASP A 201 -12.99 21.14 12.55
CA ASP A 201 -13.96 21.20 11.45
C ASP A 201 -15.39 20.74 11.84
N LEU A 202 -15.67 20.50 13.12
CA LEU A 202 -17.05 20.27 13.55
C LEU A 202 -17.73 21.61 13.78
N PRO A 203 -18.84 21.94 13.07
CA PRO A 203 -19.62 23.13 13.36
C PRO A 203 -20.09 23.06 14.81
N GLN A 204 -19.76 24.10 15.58
CA GLN A 204 -20.36 24.29 16.90
C GLN A 204 -21.86 24.49 16.69
N CYS A 205 -22.66 23.53 17.10
CA CYS A 205 -24.10 23.70 17.17
C CYS A 205 -24.38 24.66 18.34
N ASP A 206 -24.81 25.86 18.01
CA ASP A 206 -25.46 26.81 18.95
C ASP A 206 -26.86 26.30 19.32
#